data_58cf7f99ab3dda915a148359c6755bab
#
_entry.id   58cf7f99ab3dda915a148359c6755bab
#
_cell.length_a   1.000
_cell.length_b   1.000
_cell.length_c   1.000
_cell.angle_alpha   90.00
_cell.angle_beta   90.00
_cell.angle_gamma   90.00
#
_symmetry.space_group_name_H-M   'P 1'
#
loop_
_entity.id
_entity.type
_entity.pdbx_description
1 polymer ?
#
loop_
_entity_poly.entity_id
_entity_poly.type
_entity_poly.pdbx_seq_one_letter_code
_entity_poly.pdbx_strand_id
1 'polypeptide(L)'
;WDGKWRLVMFDVPEKRKKVRDTLRMLLRSAGFIHFQDSAWIQPYPCDELVTLLRSHLGSGKGEIRYLTASFVDESDYAFRKRFNLIAL
;
A
#
# COMPACT_ATOMS: atom_id res chain seq x y z
N TRP A 1 -10.93 8.54 10.48
CA TRP A 1 -10.89 7.71 9.27
C TRP A 1 -12.20 7.83 8.49
N ASP A 2 -12.09 7.91 7.16
CA ASP A 2 -13.27 8.11 6.30
C ASP A 2 -13.98 6.82 5.88
N GLY A 3 -13.55 5.68 6.39
CA GLY A 3 -14.15 4.38 6.10
C GLY A 3 -13.66 3.72 4.82
N LYS A 4 -12.70 4.32 4.13
CA LYS A 4 -12.14 3.77 2.89
C LYS A 4 -10.70 3.36 3.09
N TRP A 5 -10.35 2.19 2.58
CA TRP A 5 -8.96 1.71 2.61
C TRP A 5 -8.17 2.28 1.44
N ARG A 6 -6.90 2.53 1.69
CA ARG A 6 -5.95 2.90 0.62
C ARG A 6 -5.10 1.69 0.32
N LEU A 7 -5.10 1.32 -0.96
CA LEU A 7 -4.27 0.22 -1.45
C LEU A 7 -3.21 0.77 -2.38
N VAL A 8 -1.99 0.30 -2.19
CA VAL A 8 -0.91 0.47 -3.14
C VAL A 8 -0.55 -0.90 -3.66
N MET A 9 -0.56 -1.04 -4.97
CA MET A 9 -0.16 -2.27 -5.64
C MET A 9 0.97 -1.94 -6.61
N PHE A 10 1.99 -2.77 -6.63
CA PHE A 10 3.06 -2.53 -7.58
C PHE A 10 3.49 -3.83 -8.25
N ASP A 11 3.91 -3.69 -9.50
CA ASP A 11 4.48 -4.75 -10.30
C ASP A 11 5.83 -4.25 -10.81
N VAL A 12 6.90 -4.82 -10.29
CA VAL A 12 8.28 -4.43 -10.64
C VAL A 12 9.05 -5.70 -11.01
N PRO A 13 9.67 -5.73 -12.21
CA PRO A 13 10.41 -6.92 -12.65
C PRO A 13 11.49 -7.34 -11.66
N GLU A 14 11.76 -8.65 -11.59
CA GLU A 14 12.79 -9.19 -10.70
C GLU A 14 14.17 -8.59 -10.92
N LYS A 15 14.50 -8.21 -12.14
CA LYS A 15 15.77 -7.52 -12.45
C LYS A 15 15.96 -6.24 -11.65
N ARG A 16 14.86 -5.65 -11.20
CA ARG A 16 14.86 -4.40 -10.43
C ARG A 16 14.63 -4.66 -8.95
N LYS A 17 15.29 -5.66 -8.43
CA LYS A 17 15.13 -6.08 -7.04
C LYS A 17 15.36 -4.93 -6.04
N LYS A 18 16.39 -4.10 -6.28
CA LYS A 18 16.68 -2.97 -5.39
C LYS A 18 15.52 -1.97 -5.32
N VAL A 19 14.93 -1.68 -6.47
CA VAL A 19 13.76 -0.79 -6.53
C VAL A 19 12.60 -1.41 -5.75
N ARG A 20 12.32 -2.68 -5.98
CA ARG A 20 11.27 -3.41 -5.28
C ARG A 20 11.46 -3.37 -3.76
N ASP A 21 12.68 -3.62 -3.30
CA ASP A 21 13.00 -3.62 -1.88
C ASP A 21 12.85 -2.22 -1.27
N THR A 22 13.24 -1.19 -2.01
CA THR A 22 13.06 0.20 -1.58
C THR A 22 11.58 0.56 -1.46
N LEU A 23 10.74 0.16 -2.43
CA LEU A 23 9.31 0.41 -2.35
C LEU A 23 8.69 -0.24 -1.12
N ARG A 24 9.06 -1.49 -0.84
CA ARG A 24 8.56 -2.21 0.34
C ARG A 24 8.96 -1.51 1.64
N MET A 25 10.22 -1.09 1.72
CA MET A 25 10.71 -0.38 2.89
C MET A 25 9.94 0.92 3.13
N LEU A 26 9.72 1.70 2.08
CA LEU A 26 8.98 2.96 2.17
C LEU A 26 7.54 2.73 2.59
N LEU A 27 6.88 1.70 2.05
CA LEU A 27 5.51 1.36 2.43
C LEU A 27 5.42 0.97 3.90
N ARG A 28 6.33 0.12 4.39
CA ARG A 28 6.37 -0.25 5.81
C ARG A 28 6.59 0.96 6.69
N SER A 29 7.53 1.82 6.32
CA SER A 29 7.85 3.01 7.10
C SER A 29 6.67 3.98 7.17
N ALA A 30 5.82 3.98 6.15
CA ALA A 30 4.64 4.84 6.10
C ALA A 30 3.41 4.23 6.79
N GLY A 31 3.55 3.06 7.41
CA GLY A 31 2.46 2.43 8.14
C GLY A 31 1.59 1.49 7.34
N PHE A 32 1.97 1.18 6.11
CA PHE A 32 1.25 0.18 5.33
C PHE A 32 1.48 -1.21 5.88
N ILE A 33 0.47 -2.04 5.78
CA ILE A 33 0.54 -3.47 6.09
C ILE A 33 0.46 -4.23 4.78
N HIS A 34 1.32 -5.24 4.63
CA HIS A 34 1.28 -6.11 3.46
C HIS A 34 -0.04 -6.89 3.47
N PHE A 35 -0.81 -6.74 2.40
CA PHE A 35 -2.12 -7.37 2.27
C PHE A 35 -2.00 -8.76 1.64
N GLN A 36 -1.56 -8.80 0.40
CA GLN A 36 -1.21 -10.05 -0.29
C GLN A 36 -0.39 -9.72 -1.53
N ASP A 37 0.44 -10.65 -1.97
CA ASP A 37 1.30 -10.48 -3.15
C ASP A 37 2.03 -9.13 -3.10
N SER A 38 1.80 -8.26 -4.07
CA SER A 38 2.39 -6.92 -4.12
C SER A 38 1.39 -5.83 -3.73
N ALA A 39 0.37 -6.18 -2.96
CA ALA A 39 -0.63 -5.23 -2.48
C ALA A 39 -0.38 -4.84 -1.03
N TRP A 40 -0.51 -3.56 -0.73
CA TRP A 40 -0.27 -2.97 0.58
C TRP A 40 -1.45 -2.08 0.95
N ILE A 41 -1.79 -2.03 2.24
CA ILE A 41 -3.01 -1.39 2.70
C ILE A 41 -2.76 -0.47 3.90
N GLN A 42 -3.44 0.69 3.92
CA GLN A 42 -3.56 1.52 5.10
C GLN A 42 -4.86 2.32 5.04
N PRO A 43 -5.33 2.90 6.20
CA PRO A 43 -6.63 3.58 6.24
C PRO A 43 -6.62 5.04 5.78
N TYR A 44 -5.46 5.70 5.68
CA TYR A 44 -5.42 7.14 5.46
C TYR A 44 -4.86 7.51 4.10
N PRO A 45 -5.26 8.67 3.54
CA PRO A 45 -4.69 9.15 2.27
C PRO A 45 -3.17 9.28 2.35
N CYS A 46 -2.50 8.95 1.25
CA CYS A 46 -1.04 8.92 1.20
C CYS A 46 -0.51 9.34 -0.17
N ASP A 47 -1.12 10.37 -0.76
CA ASP A 47 -0.81 10.82 -2.12
C ASP A 47 0.65 11.22 -2.28
N GLU A 48 1.22 11.91 -1.28
CA GLU A 48 2.63 12.31 -1.31
C GLU A 48 3.57 11.11 -1.31
N LEU A 49 3.25 10.09 -0.52
CA LEU A 49 4.02 8.86 -0.54
C LEU A 49 3.99 8.20 -1.90
N VAL A 50 2.80 8.14 -2.52
CA VAL A 50 2.67 7.52 -3.85
C VAL A 50 3.52 8.25 -4.88
N THR A 51 3.57 9.58 -4.82
CA THR A 51 4.45 10.37 -5.67
C THR A 51 5.91 9.98 -5.44
N LEU A 52 6.32 9.82 -4.19
CA LEU A 52 7.67 9.38 -3.85
C LEU A 52 7.96 7.97 -4.38
N LEU A 53 7.02 7.05 -4.21
CA LEU A 53 7.20 5.68 -4.73
C LEU A 53 7.40 5.70 -6.25
N ARG A 54 6.61 6.49 -6.97
CA ARG A 54 6.73 6.62 -8.42
C ARG A 54 8.06 7.23 -8.84
N SER A 55 8.61 8.15 -8.04
CA SER A 55 9.92 8.71 -8.33
C SER A 55 11.03 7.65 -8.22
N HIS A 56 10.93 6.72 -7.28
CA HIS A 56 11.86 5.61 -7.17
C HIS A 56 11.72 4.60 -8.31
N LEU A 57 10.51 4.40 -8.80
CA LEU A 57 10.28 3.55 -9.96
C LEU A 57 10.92 4.17 -11.20
N GLY A 58 10.78 5.48 -11.35
CA GLY A 58 11.34 6.24 -12.46
C GLY A 58 10.74 5.83 -13.81
N SER A 59 11.54 5.95 -14.86
CA SER A 59 11.16 5.59 -16.22
C SER A 59 11.40 4.11 -16.56
N GLY A 60 11.89 3.32 -15.60
CA GLY A 60 12.11 1.90 -15.80
C GLY A 60 10.80 1.13 -15.84
N LYS A 61 10.90 -0.16 -16.20
CA LYS A 61 9.72 -1.03 -16.25
C LYS A 61 9.12 -1.25 -14.88
N GLY A 62 7.81 -1.25 -14.84
CA GLY A 62 7.01 -1.51 -13.66
C GLY A 62 5.83 -0.57 -13.57
N GLU A 63 4.92 -0.88 -12.67
CA GLU A 63 3.71 -0.09 -12.44
C GLU A 63 3.44 0.05 -10.96
N ILE A 64 2.89 1.19 -10.58
CA ILE A 64 2.37 1.44 -9.24
C ILE A 64 0.93 1.92 -9.39
N ARG A 65 0.01 1.21 -8.72
CA ARG A 65 -1.42 1.57 -8.68
C ARG A 65 -1.78 2.03 -7.28
N TYR A 66 -2.56 3.09 -7.21
CA TYR A 66 -3.04 3.64 -5.95
C TYR A 66 -4.55 3.81 -6.06
N LEU A 67 -5.28 3.22 -5.11
CA LEU A 67 -6.74 3.24 -5.17
C LEU A 67 -7.33 3.22 -3.77
N THR A 68 -8.60 3.60 -3.69
CA THR A 68 -9.41 3.37 -2.48
C THR A 68 -10.28 2.14 -2.69
N ALA A 69 -10.57 1.45 -1.60
CA ALA A 69 -11.37 0.23 -1.66
C ALA A 69 -12.15 0.03 -0.37
N SER A 70 -13.18 -0.81 -0.46
CA SER A 70 -13.93 -1.28 0.69
C SER A 70 -14.02 -2.80 0.61
N PHE A 71 -13.88 -3.48 1.74
CA PHE A 71 -14.09 -4.91 1.79
C PHE A 71 -15.58 -5.21 1.98
N VAL A 72 -16.04 -6.27 1.35
CA VAL A 72 -17.40 -6.76 1.51
C VAL A 72 -17.47 -8.03 2.37
N ASP A 73 -16.32 -8.43 2.93
CA ASP A 73 -16.18 -9.61 3.79
C ASP A 73 -15.58 -9.23 5.14
N GLU A 74 -15.23 -10.23 5.94
CA GLU A 74 -14.64 -10.06 7.28
C GLU A 74 -13.25 -9.42 7.28
N SER A 75 -12.62 -9.26 6.12
CA SER A 75 -11.32 -8.59 6.03
C SER A 75 -11.37 -7.17 6.56
N ASP A 76 -12.50 -6.48 6.37
CA ASP A 76 -12.68 -5.12 6.87
C ASP A 76 -12.46 -5.06 8.39
N TYR A 77 -13.12 -5.95 9.13
CA TYR A 77 -12.99 -6.01 10.59
C TYR A 77 -11.55 -6.37 10.98
N ALA A 78 -10.96 -7.35 10.32
CA ALA A 78 -9.60 -7.80 10.64
C ALA A 78 -8.58 -6.66 10.49
N PHE A 79 -8.68 -5.86 9.42
CA PHE A 79 -7.76 -4.74 9.23
C PHE A 79 -8.09 -3.56 10.14
N ARG A 80 -9.36 -3.29 10.42
CA ARG A 80 -9.72 -2.27 11.42
C ARG A 80 -9.07 -2.58 12.77
N LYS A 81 -9.09 -3.84 13.17
CA LYS A 81 -8.46 -4.27 14.41
C LYS A 81 -6.95 -4.04 14.38
N ARG A 82 -6.31 -4.40 13.28
CA ARG A 82 -4.84 -4.23 13.14
C ARG A 82 -4.41 -2.77 13.18
N PHE A 83 -5.25 -1.85 12.70
CA PHE A 83 -4.96 -0.42 12.68
C PHE A 83 -5.59 0.32 13.87
N ASN A 84 -6.15 -0.38 14.84
CA ASN A 84 -6.81 0.21 16.02
C ASN A 84 -7.96 1.17 15.65
N LEU A 85 -8.76 0.77 14.68
CA LEU A 85 -9.91 1.56 14.19
C LEU A 85 -11.25 1.05 14.71
N ILE A 86 -11.23 0.11 15.64
CA ILE A 86 -12.43 -0.46 16.25
C ILE A 86 -12.76 0.35 17.49
N ALA A 87 -14.00 0.83 17.58
CA ALA A 87 -14.50 1.49 18.77
C ALA A 87 -14.61 0.47 19.91
N LEU A 88 -14.12 0.84 21.08
CA LEU A 88 -14.20 0.00 22.27
C LEU A 88 -15.49 0.27 23.04
#